data_c6fd0cad8a58823e5bde0af5ae402df8
#
_entry.id   c6fd0cad8a58823e5bde0af5ae402df8
#
_cell.length_a   1.000
_cell.length_b   1.000
_cell.length_c   1.000
_cell.angle_alpha   90.00
_cell.angle_beta   90.00
_cell.angle_gamma   90.00
#
_symmetry.space_group_name_H-M   'P 1'
#
loop_
_entity.id
_entity.type
_entity.pdbx_description
1 polymer ?
#
loop_
_entity_poly.entity_id
_entity_poly.type
_entity_poly.pdbx_seq_one_letter_code
_entity_poly.pdbx_strand_id
1 'polypeptide(L)'
;WNNITLNLRGESVEIDGVGFSSIGRLELLTVLQARVRAAGVEPRYGTVVQSVDELRGYDLIVAADGLNSLVRRSFEHEFGASVSHSSNKFAWYGTSKRFETLSQTFVATELGSFNAHHYRYAPDMSTFLVECDSVTWQRYGFADKPIEQSQAVCEQVFAATLDGHRLISNKSVW
;
A
#
# COMPACT_ATOMS: atom_id res chain seq x y z
N TRP A 1 4.02 -15.80 7.58
CA TRP A 1 5.39 -16.20 7.26
C TRP A 1 6.33 -15.85 8.42
N ASN A 2 7.43 -16.58 8.53
CA ASN A 2 8.45 -16.32 9.54
C ASN A 2 9.67 -15.60 8.95
N ASN A 3 9.80 -15.58 7.64
CA ASN A 3 10.91 -15.00 6.90
C ASN A 3 10.42 -14.03 5.82
N ILE A 4 11.33 -13.17 5.37
CA ILE A 4 11.19 -12.34 4.19
C ILE A 4 12.29 -12.69 3.18
N THR A 5 12.03 -12.47 1.90
CA THR A 5 12.99 -12.74 0.82
C THR A 5 13.35 -11.47 0.09
N LEU A 6 14.65 -11.21 -0.06
CA LEU A 6 15.19 -10.11 -0.88
C LEU A 6 15.78 -10.69 -2.16
N ASN A 7 15.32 -10.22 -3.30
CA ASN A 7 15.80 -10.61 -4.62
C ASN A 7 16.54 -9.43 -5.27
N LEU A 8 17.81 -9.61 -5.55
CA LEU A 8 18.67 -8.61 -6.16
C LEU A 8 19.66 -9.25 -7.14
N ARG A 9 19.65 -8.79 -8.40
CA ARG A 9 20.61 -9.24 -9.44
C ARG A 9 20.65 -10.76 -9.65
N GLY A 10 19.50 -11.43 -9.52
CA GLY A 10 19.39 -12.88 -9.66
C GLY A 10 19.77 -13.69 -8.42
N GLU A 11 20.18 -13.03 -7.35
CA GLU A 11 20.41 -13.65 -6.05
C GLU A 11 19.21 -13.45 -5.13
N SER A 12 18.95 -14.43 -4.25
CA SER A 12 17.91 -14.38 -3.23
C SER A 12 18.52 -14.56 -1.86
N VAL A 13 18.17 -13.67 -0.93
CA VAL A 13 18.57 -13.74 0.47
C VAL A 13 17.33 -13.87 1.32
N GLU A 14 17.26 -14.89 2.17
CA GLU A 14 16.22 -15.03 3.17
C GLU A 14 16.69 -14.42 4.51
N ILE A 15 15.80 -13.65 5.13
CA ILE A 15 15.97 -13.08 6.47
C ILE A 15 14.93 -13.74 7.36
N ASP A 16 15.40 -14.57 8.28
CA ASP A 16 14.55 -15.31 9.23
C ASP A 16 14.23 -14.48 10.47
N GLY A 17 13.21 -14.92 11.21
CA GLY A 17 12.78 -14.27 12.45
C GLY A 17 11.95 -13.00 12.27
N VAL A 18 11.59 -12.63 11.04
CA VAL A 18 10.71 -11.50 10.73
C VAL A 18 9.30 -12.02 10.48
N GLY A 19 8.47 -12.01 11.52
CA GLY A 19 7.08 -12.43 11.39
C GLY A 19 6.28 -11.46 10.50
N PHE A 20 5.54 -12.00 9.51
CA PHE A 20 4.64 -11.24 8.66
C PHE A 20 3.33 -12.01 8.43
N SER A 21 2.21 -11.30 8.47
CA SER A 21 0.90 -11.82 8.09
C SER A 21 0.16 -10.82 7.24
N SER A 22 -0.71 -11.30 6.38
CA SER A 22 -1.52 -10.47 5.49
C SER A 22 -2.97 -10.93 5.49
N ILE A 23 -3.86 -10.00 5.22
CA ILE A 23 -5.30 -10.23 5.12
C ILE A 23 -5.87 -9.27 4.07
N GLY A 24 -6.90 -9.71 3.33
CA GLY A 24 -7.64 -8.83 2.45
C GLY A 24 -8.29 -7.66 3.22
N ARG A 25 -8.17 -6.44 2.70
CA ARG A 25 -8.69 -5.25 3.39
C ARG A 25 -10.17 -5.34 3.74
N LEU A 26 -11.00 -5.85 2.83
CA LEU A 26 -12.45 -6.00 3.07
C LEU A 26 -12.72 -7.03 4.16
N GLU A 27 -11.96 -8.12 4.18
CA GLU A 27 -12.07 -9.16 5.22
C GLU A 27 -11.69 -8.58 6.58
N LEU A 28 -10.58 -7.85 6.68
CA LEU A 28 -10.18 -7.17 7.92
C LEU A 28 -11.28 -6.21 8.41
N LEU A 29 -11.84 -5.40 7.52
CA LEU A 29 -12.93 -4.48 7.87
C LEU A 29 -14.16 -5.22 8.37
N THR A 30 -14.51 -6.34 7.76
CA THR A 30 -15.65 -7.19 8.19
C THR A 30 -15.43 -7.74 9.59
N VAL A 31 -14.22 -8.25 9.87
CA VAL A 31 -13.87 -8.77 11.21
C VAL A 31 -13.93 -7.65 12.25
N LEU A 32 -13.35 -6.48 11.95
CA LEU A 32 -13.35 -5.33 12.86
C LEU A 32 -14.77 -4.80 13.14
N GLN A 33 -15.61 -4.68 12.09
CA GLN A 33 -17.00 -4.27 12.26
C GLN A 33 -17.82 -5.24 13.10
N ALA A 34 -17.64 -6.53 12.88
CA ALA A 34 -18.28 -7.56 13.72
C ALA A 34 -17.85 -7.42 15.18
N ARG A 35 -16.57 -7.17 15.43
CA ARG A 35 -16.03 -6.98 16.78
C ARG A 35 -16.58 -5.74 17.47
N VAL A 36 -16.69 -4.61 16.74
CA VAL A 36 -17.27 -3.37 17.26
C VAL A 36 -18.73 -3.56 17.67
N ARG A 37 -19.53 -4.22 16.82
CA ARG A 37 -20.94 -4.52 17.15
C ARG A 37 -21.06 -5.47 18.35
N ALA A 38 -20.21 -6.48 18.42
CA ALA A 38 -20.17 -7.41 19.58
C ALA A 38 -19.80 -6.70 20.89
N ALA A 39 -19.11 -5.56 20.83
CA ALA A 39 -18.84 -4.70 21.97
C ALA A 39 -19.99 -3.72 22.31
N GLY A 40 -21.15 -3.85 21.64
CA GLY A 40 -22.32 -3.00 21.87
C GLY A 40 -22.23 -1.61 21.23
N VAL A 41 -21.30 -1.41 20.31
CA VAL A 41 -21.13 -0.12 19.59
C VAL A 41 -21.73 -0.23 18.18
N GLU A 42 -22.61 0.68 17.82
CA GLU A 42 -23.16 0.75 16.46
C GLU A 42 -22.46 1.85 15.66
N PRO A 43 -21.66 1.49 14.65
CA PRO A 43 -20.96 2.45 13.81
C PRO A 43 -21.94 3.25 12.94
N ARG A 44 -21.74 4.56 12.85
CA ARG A 44 -22.50 5.42 11.95
C ARG A 44 -21.76 5.57 10.62
N TYR A 45 -22.22 4.87 9.61
CA TYR A 45 -21.67 4.94 8.25
C TYR A 45 -22.28 6.10 7.46
N GLY A 46 -21.60 6.51 6.38
CA GLY A 46 -22.06 7.60 5.51
C GLY A 46 -22.08 8.97 6.19
N THR A 47 -21.47 9.09 7.37
CA THR A 47 -21.39 10.33 8.13
C THR A 47 -20.01 10.94 7.98
N VAL A 48 -19.95 12.15 7.42
CA VAL A 48 -18.71 12.92 7.28
C VAL A 48 -18.74 14.08 8.25
N VAL A 49 -17.76 14.12 9.14
CA VAL A 49 -17.55 15.26 10.05
C VAL A 49 -16.83 16.36 9.28
N GLN A 50 -17.46 17.54 9.19
CA GLN A 50 -16.94 18.70 8.45
C GLN A 50 -16.16 19.66 9.35
N SER A 51 -16.47 19.69 10.65
CA SER A 51 -15.83 20.54 11.63
C SER A 51 -15.64 19.82 12.95
N VAL A 52 -14.56 20.10 13.66
CA VAL A 52 -14.33 19.63 15.03
C VAL A 52 -15.38 20.15 16.02
N ASP A 53 -16.06 21.24 15.69
CA ASP A 53 -17.14 21.80 16.50
C ASP A 53 -18.36 20.89 16.61
N GLU A 54 -18.60 20.04 15.63
CA GLU A 54 -19.65 19.02 15.65
C GLU A 54 -19.41 17.96 16.74
N LEU A 55 -18.20 17.87 17.25
CA LEU A 55 -17.77 16.89 18.25
C LEU A 55 -17.72 17.42 19.67
N ARG A 56 -18.08 18.70 19.91
CA ARG A 56 -17.97 19.37 21.24
C ARG A 56 -18.80 18.72 22.36
N GLY A 57 -19.71 17.82 22.05
CA GLY A 57 -20.54 17.13 23.05
C GLY A 57 -19.93 15.86 23.62
N TYR A 58 -18.72 15.50 23.23
CA TYR A 58 -18.04 14.28 23.68
C TYR A 58 -16.91 14.61 24.66
N ASP A 59 -16.77 13.80 25.72
CA ASP A 59 -15.70 13.93 26.71
C ASP A 59 -14.33 13.53 26.19
N LEU A 60 -14.29 12.62 25.19
CA LEU A 60 -13.08 12.15 24.54
C LEU A 60 -13.32 11.98 23.04
N ILE A 61 -12.42 12.52 22.23
CA ILE A 61 -12.42 12.37 20.78
C ILE A 61 -11.14 11.66 20.37
N VAL A 62 -11.26 10.52 19.68
CA VAL A 62 -10.15 9.80 19.08
C VAL A 62 -10.21 9.94 17.57
N ALA A 63 -9.29 10.72 17.00
CA ALA A 63 -9.20 10.94 15.57
C ALA A 63 -8.37 9.84 14.92
N ALA A 64 -9.03 8.97 14.16
CA ALA A 64 -8.42 7.92 13.35
C ALA A 64 -8.75 8.13 11.85
N ASP A 65 -8.84 9.39 11.43
CA ASP A 65 -9.31 9.86 10.12
C ASP A 65 -8.18 9.97 9.06
N GLY A 66 -7.02 9.37 9.34
CA GLY A 66 -5.97 9.05 8.39
C GLY A 66 -5.10 10.23 7.94
N LEU A 67 -4.49 10.07 6.75
CA LEU A 67 -3.49 11.00 6.22
C LEU A 67 -3.99 12.45 6.12
N ASN A 68 -5.25 12.62 5.74
CA ASN A 68 -5.88 13.93 5.57
C ASN A 68 -6.71 14.35 6.80
N SER A 69 -6.29 13.94 7.99
CA SER A 69 -7.00 14.15 9.24
C SER A 69 -7.47 15.61 9.42
N LEU A 70 -8.77 15.75 9.62
CA LEU A 70 -9.40 17.02 9.98
C LEU A 70 -8.88 17.49 11.35
N VAL A 71 -8.87 16.59 12.33
CA VAL A 71 -8.49 16.93 13.71
C VAL A 71 -7.02 17.31 13.78
N ARG A 72 -6.11 16.58 13.12
CA ARG A 72 -4.70 16.98 13.07
C ARG A 72 -4.52 18.38 12.49
N ARG A 73 -5.18 18.69 11.38
CA ARG A 73 -5.07 20.04 10.77
C ARG A 73 -5.67 21.14 11.65
N SER A 74 -6.75 20.84 12.39
CA SER A 74 -7.40 21.82 13.27
C SER A 74 -6.59 22.14 14.52
N PHE A 75 -5.75 21.20 14.97
CA PHE A 75 -4.92 21.33 16.17
C PHE A 75 -3.43 21.10 15.88
N GLU A 76 -2.97 21.50 14.70
CA GLU A 76 -1.60 21.25 14.25
C GLU A 76 -0.57 21.87 15.19
N HIS A 77 -0.83 23.09 15.65
CA HIS A 77 0.05 23.82 16.57
C HIS A 77 0.10 23.14 17.95
N GLU A 78 -1.05 22.79 18.52
CA GLU A 78 -1.18 22.18 19.84
C GLU A 78 -0.57 20.79 19.89
N PHE A 79 -0.70 20.02 18.79
CA PHE A 79 -0.11 18.68 18.67
C PHE A 79 1.38 18.71 18.30
N GLY A 80 1.92 19.87 17.89
CA GLY A 80 3.26 19.95 17.34
C GLY A 80 3.45 19.05 16.11
N ALA A 81 2.39 18.88 15.32
CA ALA A 81 2.38 17.96 14.19
C ALA A 81 3.26 18.48 13.05
N SER A 82 4.03 17.59 12.45
CA SER A 82 4.76 17.87 11.21
C SER A 82 4.48 16.80 10.15
N VAL A 83 4.42 17.22 8.89
CA VAL A 83 4.18 16.33 7.75
C VAL A 83 5.31 16.49 6.75
N SER A 84 5.96 15.39 6.40
CA SER A 84 6.94 15.35 5.32
C SER A 84 6.49 14.38 4.23
N HIS A 85 6.93 14.64 3.00
CA HIS A 85 6.61 13.80 1.84
C HIS A 85 7.90 13.23 1.26
N SER A 86 7.94 11.91 1.08
CA SER A 86 8.98 11.26 0.31
C SER A 86 8.83 11.56 -1.18
N SER A 87 9.94 11.60 -1.91
CA SER A 87 9.94 11.84 -3.35
C SER A 87 9.64 10.58 -4.17
N ASN A 88 9.77 9.40 -3.57
CA ASN A 88 9.50 8.13 -4.23
C ASN A 88 8.04 8.05 -4.69
N LYS A 89 7.85 7.35 -5.79
CA LYS A 89 6.54 7.08 -6.38
C LYS A 89 6.24 5.60 -6.29
N PHE A 90 4.98 5.25 -6.11
CA PHE A 90 4.57 3.84 -6.11
C PHE A 90 3.22 3.65 -6.78
N ALA A 91 3.03 2.48 -7.38
CA ALA A 91 1.76 2.02 -7.89
C ALA A 91 1.41 0.66 -7.27
N TRP A 92 0.17 0.50 -6.86
CA TRP A 92 -0.30 -0.70 -6.17
C TRP A 92 -1.12 -1.56 -7.11
N TYR A 93 -0.64 -2.77 -7.36
CA TYR A 93 -1.31 -3.78 -8.17
C TYR A 93 -1.65 -5.03 -7.36
N GLY A 94 -2.58 -5.82 -7.91
CA GLY A 94 -2.75 -7.22 -7.58
C GLY A 94 -2.12 -8.11 -8.64
N THR A 95 -1.99 -9.40 -8.35
CA THR A 95 -1.63 -10.44 -9.32
C THR A 95 -2.12 -11.81 -8.83
N SER A 96 -2.40 -12.72 -9.78
CA SER A 96 -2.68 -14.12 -9.47
C SER A 96 -1.41 -14.94 -9.21
N LYS A 97 -0.20 -14.38 -9.39
CA LYS A 97 1.05 -15.02 -8.97
C LYS A 97 1.04 -15.23 -7.46
N ARG A 98 1.27 -16.44 -7.02
CA ARG A 98 1.41 -16.78 -5.60
C ARG A 98 2.85 -16.59 -5.16
N PHE A 99 3.04 -15.90 -4.06
CA PHE A 99 4.33 -15.75 -3.41
C PHE A 99 4.32 -16.47 -2.06
N GLU A 100 5.38 -17.20 -1.76
CA GLU A 100 5.46 -18.04 -0.55
C GLU A 100 5.90 -17.25 0.69
N THR A 101 6.54 -16.09 0.50
CA THR A 101 6.98 -15.18 1.56
C THR A 101 6.62 -13.73 1.22
N LEU A 102 6.72 -12.82 2.17
CA LEU A 102 6.89 -11.41 1.85
C LEU A 102 8.23 -11.26 1.14
N SER A 103 8.21 -10.76 -0.08
CA SER A 103 9.43 -10.60 -0.87
C SER A 103 9.58 -9.17 -1.35
N GLN A 104 10.82 -8.72 -1.48
CA GLN A 104 11.22 -7.52 -2.20
C GLN A 104 12.11 -7.91 -3.37
N THR A 105 11.77 -7.43 -4.55
CA THR A 105 12.56 -7.65 -5.76
C THR A 105 13.04 -6.33 -6.32
N PHE A 106 14.36 -6.19 -6.46
CA PHE A 106 15.01 -5.01 -7.01
C PHE A 106 15.43 -5.28 -8.45
N VAL A 107 15.04 -4.39 -9.35
CA VAL A 107 15.38 -4.48 -10.78
C VAL A 107 16.02 -3.17 -11.22
N ALA A 108 17.23 -3.25 -11.77
CA ALA A 108 17.88 -2.13 -12.42
C ALA A 108 17.60 -2.18 -13.94
N THR A 109 17.33 -1.03 -14.51
CA THR A 109 17.14 -0.81 -15.95
C THR A 109 18.05 0.30 -16.44
N GLU A 110 18.13 0.55 -17.75
CA GLU A 110 18.88 1.68 -18.32
C GLU A 110 18.34 3.04 -17.86
N LEU A 111 17.05 3.14 -17.56
CA LEU A 111 16.40 4.39 -17.17
C LEU A 111 16.34 4.60 -15.63
N GLY A 112 16.73 3.61 -14.85
CA GLY A 112 16.73 3.71 -13.39
C GLY A 112 16.41 2.38 -12.71
N SER A 113 16.04 2.43 -11.44
CA SER A 113 15.81 1.24 -10.62
C SER A 113 14.40 1.20 -10.07
N PHE A 114 13.89 -0.02 -9.97
CA PHE A 114 12.59 -0.32 -9.37
C PHE A 114 12.76 -1.28 -8.19
N ASN A 115 11.84 -1.17 -7.26
CA ASN A 115 11.62 -2.13 -6.20
C ASN A 115 10.16 -2.60 -6.27
N ALA A 116 9.91 -3.88 -6.06
CA ALA A 116 8.57 -4.39 -5.88
C ALA A 116 8.44 -5.13 -4.56
N HIS A 117 7.44 -4.76 -3.76
CA HIS A 117 7.01 -5.50 -2.59
C HIS A 117 5.88 -6.43 -3.00
N HIS A 118 6.02 -7.73 -2.76
CA HIS A 118 4.98 -8.66 -3.14
C HIS A 118 4.79 -9.76 -2.10
N TYR A 119 3.53 -10.10 -1.86
CA TYR A 119 3.11 -11.11 -0.89
C TYR A 119 1.67 -11.55 -1.16
N ARG A 120 1.37 -12.79 -0.81
CA ARG A 120 0.03 -13.34 -0.92
C ARG A 120 -0.86 -12.87 0.23
N TYR A 121 -2.07 -12.42 -0.04
CA TYR A 121 -3.07 -12.03 0.97
C TYR A 121 -4.35 -12.87 0.91
N ALA A 122 -4.53 -13.66 -0.16
CA ALA A 122 -5.61 -14.61 -0.34
C ALA A 122 -5.08 -15.87 -1.04
N PRO A 123 -5.80 -16.99 -1.05
CA PRO A 123 -5.31 -18.26 -1.64
C PRO A 123 -4.83 -18.14 -3.09
N ASP A 124 -5.43 -17.25 -3.86
CA ASP A 124 -5.23 -17.06 -5.30
C ASP A 124 -4.81 -15.65 -5.69
N MET A 125 -4.56 -14.77 -4.71
CA MET A 125 -4.24 -13.37 -4.96
C MET A 125 -3.08 -12.87 -4.12
N SER A 126 -2.21 -12.09 -4.76
CA SER A 126 -1.10 -11.40 -4.13
C SER A 126 -1.15 -9.90 -4.39
N THR A 127 -0.62 -9.15 -3.44
CA THR A 127 -0.23 -7.75 -3.64
C THR A 127 1.06 -7.71 -4.45
N PHE A 128 1.17 -6.72 -5.34
CA PHE A 128 2.37 -6.38 -6.07
C PHE A 128 2.50 -4.85 -6.11
N LEU A 129 3.24 -4.28 -5.16
CA LEU A 129 3.46 -2.84 -5.06
C LEU A 129 4.79 -2.50 -5.72
N VAL A 130 4.75 -1.70 -6.79
CA VAL A 130 5.94 -1.24 -7.51
C VAL A 130 6.31 0.16 -7.05
N GLU A 131 7.58 0.36 -6.76
CA GLU A 131 8.14 1.63 -6.31
C GLU A 131 9.37 2.01 -7.13
N CYS A 132 9.55 3.31 -7.39
CA CYS A 132 10.76 3.87 -7.94
C CYS A 132 11.00 5.30 -7.42
N ASP A 133 12.22 5.80 -7.57
CA ASP A 133 12.52 7.18 -7.26
C ASP A 133 11.89 8.14 -8.29
N SER A 134 11.83 9.42 -7.94
CA SER A 134 11.21 10.45 -8.78
C SER A 134 11.94 10.66 -10.12
N VAL A 135 13.24 10.40 -10.18
CA VAL A 135 14.03 10.53 -11.42
C VAL A 135 13.70 9.41 -12.39
N THR A 136 13.68 8.17 -11.90
CA THR A 136 13.24 7.00 -12.66
C THR A 136 11.81 7.19 -13.17
N TRP A 137 10.91 7.64 -12.30
CA TRP A 137 9.51 7.91 -12.64
C TRP A 137 9.38 8.92 -13.79
N GLN A 138 10.16 10.02 -13.74
CA GLN A 138 10.18 11.04 -14.82
C GLN A 138 10.74 10.49 -16.12
N ARG A 139 11.86 9.75 -16.08
CA ARG A 139 12.49 9.16 -17.27
C ARG A 139 11.58 8.18 -17.99
N TYR A 140 10.78 7.44 -17.25
CA TYR A 140 9.75 6.57 -17.82
C TYR A 140 8.50 7.32 -18.31
N GLY A 141 8.36 8.62 -18.00
CA GLY A 141 7.22 9.44 -18.42
C GLY A 141 5.90 8.99 -17.81
N PHE A 142 5.91 8.47 -16.57
CA PHE A 142 4.71 7.95 -15.93
C PHE A 142 3.66 9.01 -15.63
N ALA A 143 4.03 10.30 -15.56
CA ALA A 143 3.09 11.41 -15.36
C ALA A 143 1.99 11.46 -16.43
N ASP A 144 2.39 11.20 -17.68
CA ASP A 144 1.55 11.39 -18.86
C ASP A 144 1.06 10.06 -19.47
N LYS A 145 1.47 8.94 -18.88
CA LYS A 145 1.06 7.61 -19.36
C LYS A 145 -0.32 7.21 -18.85
N PRO A 146 -1.18 6.68 -19.73
CA PRO A 146 -2.37 5.93 -19.28
C PRO A 146 -2.01 4.81 -18.32
N ILE A 147 -2.96 4.45 -17.43
CA ILE A 147 -2.77 3.41 -16.40
C ILE A 147 -2.32 2.09 -17.03
N GLU A 148 -2.92 1.70 -18.15
CA GLU A 148 -2.64 0.45 -18.86
C GLU A 148 -1.21 0.42 -19.41
N GLN A 149 -0.70 1.56 -19.89
CA GLN A 149 0.68 1.67 -20.38
C GLN A 149 1.68 1.64 -19.21
N SER A 150 1.37 2.30 -18.11
CA SER A 150 2.18 2.25 -16.89
C SER A 150 2.25 0.83 -16.32
N GLN A 151 1.12 0.13 -16.29
CA GLN A 151 1.03 -1.27 -15.89
C GLN A 151 1.89 -2.16 -16.81
N ALA A 152 1.81 -1.98 -18.14
CA ALA A 152 2.59 -2.76 -19.09
C ALA A 152 4.11 -2.57 -18.90
N VAL A 153 4.56 -1.35 -18.57
CA VAL A 153 5.96 -1.10 -18.21
C VAL A 153 6.35 -1.87 -16.95
N CYS A 154 5.53 -1.83 -15.90
CA CYS A 154 5.78 -2.59 -14.67
C CYS A 154 5.84 -4.11 -14.94
N GLU A 155 4.92 -4.64 -15.76
CA GLU A 155 4.93 -6.05 -16.17
C GLU A 155 6.20 -6.43 -16.91
N GLN A 156 6.69 -5.55 -17.79
CA GLN A 156 7.94 -5.77 -18.51
C GLN A 156 9.15 -5.76 -17.58
N VAL A 157 9.24 -4.78 -16.68
CA VAL A 157 10.34 -4.65 -15.70
C VAL A 157 10.41 -5.88 -14.80
N PHE A 158 9.26 -6.37 -14.36
CA PHE A 158 9.17 -7.50 -13.44
C PHE A 158 8.74 -8.83 -14.10
N ALA A 159 8.96 -8.98 -15.42
CA ALA A 159 8.53 -10.16 -16.16
C ALA A 159 9.03 -11.48 -15.55
N ALA A 160 10.30 -11.54 -15.13
CA ALA A 160 10.87 -12.70 -14.46
C ALA A 160 10.21 -13.00 -13.10
N THR A 161 9.88 -11.97 -12.34
CA THR A 161 9.21 -12.10 -11.03
C THR A 161 7.76 -12.52 -11.18
N LEU A 162 7.07 -12.02 -12.19
CA LEU A 162 5.66 -12.32 -12.48
C LEU A 162 5.47 -13.69 -13.14
N ASP A 163 6.49 -14.21 -13.81
CA ASP A 163 6.49 -15.58 -14.40
C ASP A 163 5.24 -15.84 -15.25
N GLY A 164 4.95 -14.94 -16.17
CA GLY A 164 3.81 -15.01 -17.08
C GLY A 164 2.46 -14.53 -16.50
N HIS A 165 2.38 -14.24 -15.21
CA HIS A 165 1.19 -13.65 -14.62
C HIS A 165 1.08 -12.15 -14.93
N ARG A 166 -0.16 -11.64 -14.98
CA ARG A 166 -0.45 -10.23 -15.24
C ARG A 166 -0.60 -9.46 -13.94
N LEU A 167 -0.33 -8.17 -14.00
CA LEU A 167 -0.73 -7.23 -12.96
C LEU A 167 -2.23 -6.89 -13.11
N ILE A 168 -2.89 -6.65 -12.00
CA ILE A 168 -4.30 -6.27 -11.91
C ILE A 168 -4.36 -4.90 -11.27
N SER A 169 -4.78 -3.90 -12.04
CA SER A 169 -4.94 -2.55 -11.51
C SER A 169 -6.17 -2.46 -10.60
N ASN A 170 -6.02 -1.76 -9.49
CA ASN A 170 -7.09 -1.40 -8.56
C ASN A 170 -7.45 0.09 -8.66
N LYS A 171 -7.18 0.74 -9.79
CA LYS A 171 -7.24 2.18 -10.03
C LYS A 171 -6.20 2.99 -9.22
N SER A 172 -5.21 2.32 -8.67
CA SER A 172 -4.03 3.01 -8.11
C SER A 172 -3.27 3.68 -9.26
N VAL A 173 -2.94 4.92 -9.05
CA VAL A 173 -2.07 5.72 -9.93
C VAL A 173 -0.82 6.09 -9.14
N TRP A 174 0.25 6.40 -9.86
CA TRP A 174 1.53 6.84 -9.28
C TRP A 174 1.38 8.08 -8.40
#